data_dee968999165ae6049ee3da1f87dc3ba
#
_entry.id   dee968999165ae6049ee3da1f87dc3ba
#
_cell.length_a   1.000
_cell.length_b   1.000
_cell.length_c   1.000
_cell.angle_alpha   90.00
_cell.angle_beta   90.00
_cell.angle_gamma   90.00
#
_symmetry.space_group_name_H-M   'P 1'
#
loop_
_entity.id
_entity.type
_entity.pdbx_description
1 polymer ?
#
loop_
_entity_poly.entity_id
_entity_poly.type
_entity_poly.pdbx_seq_one_letter_code
_entity_poly.pdbx_strand_id
1 'polypeptide(L)'
;MYAMKYMNKQQCIERDEVRNVFRELEILQDIEHVFLVNLWYSFQDEEDMFMVVDLLLGGDLRYHLQQNVQFTEEAVKVYLCEMTLALDYLQSQHIIHRDIKPDNILLDEQGHAHLTDFNIATIIKDGERATALAGTKPYMAPEIFQSFVSGGTGYAFEVDWWSLGVTIFEVLRGWRPYDIHASNSVESLLQLFSTVSVQYCSSWHKDLVSLLRKLLTVNPEHRFSSLAHMQTAPYLSDVNWDAVYEKKTEAGFVPNKGRLHCDPTFELEEMILESRPLHKKKKRLAKNRSRDNSKDSQSENDYLQECLEVVQQEFMIFNREK
;
A
#
# COMPACT_ATOMS: atom_id res chain seq x y z
N MET A 1 -9.01 11.04 17.33
CA MET A 1 -9.93 10.05 16.72
C MET A 1 -9.09 9.18 15.81
N TYR A 2 -9.33 7.85 15.78
CA TYR A 2 -8.52 6.88 15.05
C TYR A 2 -9.41 6.00 14.17
N ALA A 3 -8.82 5.36 13.17
CA ALA A 3 -9.44 4.26 12.44
C ALA A 3 -9.05 2.93 13.07
N MET A 4 -9.96 1.96 13.09
CA MET A 4 -9.69 0.62 13.62
C MET A 4 -9.91 -0.40 12.52
N LYS A 5 -8.85 -1.14 12.19
CA LYS A 5 -8.90 -2.32 11.33
C LYS A 5 -9.00 -3.54 12.23
N TYR A 6 -9.91 -4.44 11.93
CA TYR A 6 -10.02 -5.70 12.66
C TYR A 6 -10.11 -6.88 11.69
N MET A 7 -9.58 -8.01 12.13
CA MET A 7 -9.47 -9.23 11.32
C MET A 7 -9.84 -10.43 12.18
N ASN A 8 -10.75 -11.27 11.68
CA ASN A 8 -11.11 -12.50 12.37
C ASN A 8 -9.98 -13.52 12.24
N LYS A 9 -9.52 -14.08 13.36
CA LYS A 9 -8.41 -15.04 13.43
C LYS A 9 -8.67 -16.29 12.59
N GLN A 10 -9.86 -16.88 12.71
CA GLN A 10 -10.22 -18.07 11.94
C GLN A 10 -10.20 -17.82 10.44
N GLN A 11 -10.78 -16.70 9.99
CA GLN A 11 -10.76 -16.34 8.56
C GLN A 11 -9.35 -16.10 8.04
N CYS A 12 -8.48 -15.47 8.83
CA CYS A 12 -7.07 -15.29 8.46
C CYS A 12 -6.33 -16.63 8.34
N ILE A 13 -6.60 -17.59 9.22
CA ILE A 13 -6.04 -18.93 9.14
C ILE A 13 -6.54 -19.66 7.88
N GLU A 14 -7.85 -19.64 7.63
CA GLU A 14 -8.48 -20.29 6.47
C GLU A 14 -7.98 -19.72 5.12
N ARG A 15 -7.59 -18.44 5.10
CA ARG A 15 -7.06 -17.75 3.91
C ARG A 15 -5.53 -17.73 3.81
N ASP A 16 -4.83 -18.35 4.77
CA ASP A 16 -3.35 -18.31 4.87
C ASP A 16 -2.78 -16.88 4.94
N GLU A 17 -3.50 -15.96 5.58
CA GLU A 17 -3.14 -14.53 5.68
C GLU A 17 -2.41 -14.17 6.99
N VAL A 18 -2.29 -15.09 7.95
CA VAL A 18 -1.72 -14.82 9.29
C VAL A 18 -0.30 -14.23 9.19
N ARG A 19 0.54 -14.78 8.32
CA ARG A 19 1.91 -14.30 8.14
C ARG A 19 1.97 -12.88 7.61
N ASN A 20 1.04 -12.51 6.72
CA ASN A 20 0.94 -11.15 6.18
C ASN A 20 0.53 -10.16 7.28
N VAL A 21 -0.44 -10.53 8.12
CA VAL A 21 -0.88 -9.71 9.26
C VAL A 21 0.29 -9.48 10.25
N PHE A 22 1.03 -10.52 10.58
CA PHE A 22 2.17 -10.41 11.50
C PHE A 22 3.31 -9.58 10.89
N ARG A 23 3.59 -9.75 9.59
CA ARG A 23 4.60 -8.94 8.89
C ARG A 23 4.19 -7.48 8.81
N GLU A 24 2.93 -7.19 8.52
CA GLU A 24 2.40 -5.82 8.52
C GLU A 24 2.56 -5.18 9.90
N LEU A 25 2.20 -5.89 10.95
CA LEU A 25 2.32 -5.42 12.33
C LEU A 25 3.78 -5.21 12.75
N GLU A 26 4.68 -6.15 12.41
CA GLU A 26 6.12 -6.05 12.64
C GLU A 26 6.70 -4.77 12.02
N ILE A 27 6.31 -4.47 10.80
CA ILE A 27 6.76 -3.27 10.09
C ILE A 27 6.17 -2.01 10.72
N LEU A 28 4.84 -1.96 10.91
CA LEU A 28 4.14 -0.76 11.36
C LEU A 28 4.52 -0.32 12.78
N GLN A 29 4.89 -1.24 13.66
CA GLN A 29 5.32 -0.87 15.02
C GLN A 29 6.66 -0.13 15.05
N ASP A 30 7.55 -0.38 14.08
CA ASP A 30 8.91 0.17 14.05
C ASP A 30 9.02 1.45 13.22
N ILE A 31 7.95 1.87 12.54
CA ILE A 31 7.95 3.06 11.69
C ILE A 31 6.99 4.13 12.20
N GLU A 32 7.39 5.38 12.00
CA GLU A 32 6.56 6.56 12.21
C GLU A 32 7.00 7.65 11.25
N HIS A 33 6.05 8.17 10.44
CA HIS A 33 6.34 9.24 9.50
C HIS A 33 5.09 10.04 9.17
N VAL A 34 5.26 11.33 8.91
CA VAL A 34 4.17 12.29 8.65
C VAL A 34 3.34 11.92 7.41
N PHE A 35 3.92 11.23 6.42
CA PHE A 35 3.24 10.82 5.18
C PHE A 35 3.00 9.31 5.10
N LEU A 36 2.97 8.63 6.23
CA LEU A 36 2.51 7.26 6.37
C LEU A 36 1.24 7.24 7.22
N VAL A 37 0.42 6.20 7.04
CA VAL A 37 -0.66 5.88 7.97
C VAL A 37 -0.04 5.11 9.14
N ASN A 38 0.08 5.77 10.30
CA ASN A 38 0.83 5.26 11.44
C ASN A 38 -0.03 4.34 12.31
N LEU A 39 0.58 3.30 12.87
CA LEU A 39 -0.01 2.43 13.86
C LEU A 39 0.10 3.09 15.25
N TRP A 40 -1.01 3.10 16.00
CA TRP A 40 -1.06 3.59 17.38
C TRP A 40 -1.14 2.47 18.40
N TYR A 41 -2.04 1.50 18.13
CA TYR A 41 -2.23 0.36 19.03
C TYR A 41 -2.46 -0.91 18.22
N SER A 42 -2.05 -2.04 18.79
CA SER A 42 -2.54 -3.36 18.39
C SER A 42 -2.92 -4.17 19.60
N PHE A 43 -3.99 -4.88 19.53
CA PHE A 43 -4.51 -5.76 20.57
C PHE A 43 -5.36 -6.85 19.98
N GLN A 44 -5.74 -7.82 20.77
CA GLN A 44 -6.57 -8.94 20.34
C GLN A 44 -7.55 -9.35 21.45
N ASP A 45 -8.61 -10.00 21.05
CA ASP A 45 -9.48 -10.77 21.94
C ASP A 45 -9.45 -12.26 21.56
N GLU A 46 -10.44 -13.03 21.99
CA GLU A 46 -10.52 -14.47 21.71
C GLU A 46 -10.71 -14.77 20.20
N GLU A 47 -11.40 -13.89 19.46
CA GLU A 47 -11.84 -14.13 18.09
C GLU A 47 -11.10 -13.25 17.05
N ASP A 48 -10.76 -12.02 17.40
CA ASP A 48 -10.32 -11.00 16.46
C ASP A 48 -8.98 -10.37 16.84
N MET A 49 -8.23 -9.91 15.84
CA MET A 49 -7.04 -9.07 15.94
C MET A 49 -7.40 -7.64 15.55
N PHE A 50 -6.85 -6.65 16.24
CA PHE A 50 -7.15 -5.23 16.05
C PHE A 50 -5.89 -4.41 15.83
N MET A 51 -5.95 -3.50 14.85
CA MET A 51 -4.95 -2.45 14.64
C MET A 51 -5.65 -1.09 14.64
N VAL A 52 -5.17 -0.16 15.45
CA VAL A 52 -5.64 1.22 15.52
C VAL A 52 -4.63 2.12 14.83
N VAL A 53 -5.06 2.82 13.79
CA VAL A 53 -4.23 3.62 12.90
C VAL A 53 -4.73 5.05 12.76
N ASP A 54 -3.97 5.93 12.12
CA ASP A 54 -4.41 7.28 11.79
C ASP A 54 -5.74 7.24 11.04
N LEU A 55 -6.63 8.16 11.40
CA LEU A 55 -7.89 8.38 10.67
C LEU A 55 -7.67 9.47 9.61
N LEU A 56 -7.82 9.12 8.34
CA LEU A 56 -7.72 10.02 7.20
C LEU A 56 -9.05 10.04 6.46
N LEU A 57 -9.68 11.21 6.39
CA LEU A 57 -11.05 11.37 5.92
C LEU A 57 -11.17 11.89 4.48
N GLY A 58 -10.05 12.12 3.81
CA GLY A 58 -10.03 12.68 2.46
C GLY A 58 -10.21 11.68 1.32
N GLY A 59 -10.36 10.38 1.61
CA GLY A 59 -10.44 9.30 0.61
C GLY A 59 -9.10 8.99 -0.05
N ASP A 60 -9.04 7.91 -0.82
CA ASP A 60 -7.86 7.54 -1.58
C ASP A 60 -7.87 8.14 -2.99
N LEU A 61 -6.71 8.15 -3.66
CA LEU A 61 -6.60 8.72 -5.01
C LEU A 61 -7.38 7.92 -6.04
N ARG A 62 -7.56 6.61 -5.87
CA ARG A 62 -8.40 5.78 -6.74
C ARG A 62 -9.86 6.25 -6.69
N TYR A 63 -10.40 6.47 -5.50
CA TYR A 63 -11.74 6.99 -5.32
C TYR A 63 -11.95 8.29 -6.09
N HIS A 64 -11.03 9.26 -5.94
CA HIS A 64 -11.13 10.55 -6.61
C HIS A 64 -11.01 10.42 -8.14
N LEU A 65 -10.16 9.55 -8.65
CA LEU A 65 -10.08 9.25 -10.09
C LEU A 65 -11.40 8.66 -10.62
N GLN A 66 -12.04 7.77 -9.88
CA GLN A 66 -13.35 7.21 -10.22
C GLN A 66 -14.48 8.26 -10.17
N GLN A 67 -14.33 9.30 -9.35
CA GLN A 67 -15.23 10.45 -9.31
C GLN A 67 -14.91 11.48 -10.43
N ASN A 68 -14.07 11.14 -11.40
CA ASN A 68 -13.63 11.99 -12.50
C ASN A 68 -12.95 13.31 -12.07
N VAL A 69 -12.28 13.31 -10.92
CA VAL A 69 -11.45 14.45 -10.51
C VAL A 69 -10.29 14.60 -11.51
N GLN A 70 -10.11 15.81 -12.02
CA GLN A 70 -9.00 16.18 -12.89
C GLN A 70 -7.91 16.82 -12.01
N PHE A 71 -6.85 16.07 -11.72
CA PHE A 71 -5.75 16.58 -10.93
C PHE A 71 -4.84 17.50 -11.75
N THR A 72 -4.45 18.63 -11.16
CA THR A 72 -3.52 19.58 -11.78
C THR A 72 -2.06 19.15 -11.58
N GLU A 73 -1.15 19.76 -12.33
CA GLU A 73 0.29 19.56 -12.14
C GLU A 73 0.75 20.02 -10.75
N GLU A 74 0.14 21.08 -10.19
CA GLU A 74 0.41 21.54 -8.82
C GLU A 74 0.04 20.50 -7.78
N ALA A 75 -1.13 19.87 -7.89
CA ALA A 75 -1.57 18.80 -6.99
C ALA A 75 -0.62 17.58 -7.07
N VAL A 76 -0.28 17.18 -8.28
CA VAL A 76 0.63 16.06 -8.54
C VAL A 76 2.03 16.35 -8.01
N LYS A 77 2.51 17.58 -8.11
CA LYS A 77 3.81 18.00 -7.55
C LYS A 77 3.84 17.83 -6.02
N VAL A 78 2.76 18.18 -5.34
CA VAL A 78 2.63 17.97 -3.87
C VAL A 78 2.69 16.48 -3.55
N TYR A 79 1.90 15.63 -4.22
CA TYR A 79 1.93 14.18 -3.97
C TYR A 79 3.30 13.57 -4.26
N LEU A 80 3.95 14.02 -5.32
CA LEU A 80 5.29 13.56 -5.68
C LEU A 80 6.31 13.86 -4.57
N CYS A 81 6.28 15.08 -4.03
CA CYS A 81 7.17 15.49 -2.94
C CYS A 81 6.87 14.73 -1.64
N GLU A 82 5.60 14.60 -1.27
CA GLU A 82 5.19 13.92 -0.05
C GLU A 82 5.52 12.43 -0.09
N MET A 83 5.25 11.76 -1.21
CA MET A 83 5.59 10.36 -1.40
C MET A 83 7.11 10.13 -1.53
N THR A 84 7.85 11.08 -2.09
CA THR A 84 9.32 11.05 -2.10
C THR A 84 9.87 10.97 -0.68
N LEU A 85 9.39 11.81 0.23
CA LEU A 85 9.81 11.78 1.64
C LEU A 85 9.40 10.47 2.34
N ALA A 86 8.21 9.96 2.06
CA ALA A 86 7.76 8.68 2.59
C ALA A 86 8.65 7.52 2.12
N LEU A 87 8.98 7.45 0.83
CA LEU A 87 9.84 6.40 0.26
C LEU A 87 11.29 6.49 0.76
N ASP A 88 11.84 7.70 0.86
CA ASP A 88 13.17 7.92 1.41
C ASP A 88 13.25 7.43 2.87
N TYR A 89 12.23 7.72 3.66
CA TYR A 89 12.10 7.20 5.02
C TYR A 89 12.02 5.68 5.06
N LEU A 90 11.15 5.04 4.27
CA LEU A 90 11.02 3.59 4.23
C LEU A 90 12.32 2.91 3.82
N GLN A 91 13.03 3.47 2.85
CA GLN A 91 14.34 2.97 2.42
C GLN A 91 15.38 3.07 3.55
N SER A 92 15.37 4.14 4.35
CA SER A 92 16.21 4.28 5.53
C SER A 92 15.90 3.24 6.62
N GLN A 93 14.69 2.70 6.62
CA GLN A 93 14.24 1.62 7.51
C GLN A 93 14.35 0.23 6.87
N HIS A 94 15.03 0.12 5.70
CA HIS A 94 15.21 -1.13 4.96
C HIS A 94 13.91 -1.78 4.48
N ILE A 95 12.85 -0.99 4.23
CA ILE A 95 11.53 -1.47 3.85
C ILE A 95 11.27 -1.18 2.38
N ILE A 96 10.81 -2.21 1.63
CA ILE A 96 10.18 -2.08 0.33
C ILE A 96 8.67 -2.24 0.53
N HIS A 97 7.88 -1.25 0.11
CA HIS A 97 6.41 -1.29 0.23
C HIS A 97 5.77 -2.31 -0.72
N ARG A 98 6.19 -2.33 -1.99
CA ARG A 98 5.79 -3.24 -3.08
C ARG A 98 4.36 -3.08 -3.62
N ASP A 99 3.55 -2.21 -3.06
CA ASP A 99 2.16 -2.01 -3.53
C ASP A 99 1.75 -0.53 -3.60
N ILE A 100 2.63 0.32 -4.11
CA ILE A 100 2.33 1.74 -4.32
C ILE A 100 1.43 1.87 -5.53
N LYS A 101 0.24 2.44 -5.33
CA LYS A 101 -0.81 2.66 -6.32
C LYS A 101 -1.80 3.70 -5.78
N PRO A 102 -2.67 4.29 -6.62
CA PRO A 102 -3.64 5.29 -6.16
C PRO A 102 -4.56 4.82 -5.03
N ASP A 103 -4.88 3.52 -4.99
CA ASP A 103 -5.71 2.89 -3.96
C ASP A 103 -5.08 2.96 -2.56
N ASN A 104 -3.76 3.00 -2.49
CA ASN A 104 -2.98 2.96 -1.25
C ASN A 104 -2.42 4.33 -0.84
N ILE A 105 -2.86 5.41 -1.47
CA ILE A 105 -2.52 6.78 -1.10
C ILE A 105 -3.79 7.47 -0.63
N LEU A 106 -3.90 7.66 0.68
CA LEU A 106 -5.02 8.33 1.32
C LEU A 106 -4.74 9.82 1.49
N LEU A 107 -5.77 10.64 1.32
CA LEU A 107 -5.70 12.07 1.59
C LEU A 107 -6.24 12.39 2.99
N ASP A 108 -5.57 13.31 3.68
CA ASP A 108 -6.14 13.93 4.87
C ASP A 108 -7.16 15.02 4.48
N GLU A 109 -7.80 15.64 5.48
CA GLU A 109 -8.80 16.67 5.25
C GLU A 109 -8.24 17.95 4.57
N GLN A 110 -6.94 18.15 4.64
CA GLN A 110 -6.24 19.25 4.00
C GLN A 110 -5.73 18.92 2.61
N GLY A 111 -5.82 17.65 2.19
CA GLY A 111 -5.41 17.17 0.87
C GLY A 111 -3.96 16.66 0.80
N HIS A 112 -3.29 16.45 1.93
CA HIS A 112 -1.97 15.83 1.97
C HIS A 112 -2.05 14.31 1.86
N ALA A 113 -1.05 13.72 1.18
CA ALA A 113 -1.01 12.30 0.86
C ALA A 113 -0.32 11.47 1.95
N HIS A 114 -0.91 10.32 2.26
CA HIS A 114 -0.36 9.36 3.22
C HIS A 114 -0.38 7.96 2.60
N LEU A 115 0.76 7.28 2.65
CA LEU A 115 0.89 5.91 2.16
C LEU A 115 0.36 4.92 3.20
N THR A 116 -0.45 3.98 2.75
CA THR A 116 -1.05 2.92 3.58
C THR A 116 -0.83 1.54 2.98
N ASP A 117 -1.33 0.52 3.66
CA ASP A 117 -1.32 -0.89 3.26
C ASP A 117 0.07 -1.50 3.10
N PHE A 118 0.63 -1.91 4.23
CA PHE A 118 1.93 -2.61 4.31
C PHE A 118 1.78 -4.14 4.26
N ASN A 119 0.65 -4.64 3.81
CA ASN A 119 0.29 -6.06 3.83
C ASN A 119 1.31 -6.95 3.09
N ILE A 120 1.88 -6.46 1.98
CA ILE A 120 2.90 -7.17 1.21
C ILE A 120 4.28 -6.50 1.25
N ALA A 121 4.49 -5.55 2.15
CA ALA A 121 5.79 -4.93 2.36
C ALA A 121 6.81 -5.97 2.87
N THR A 122 8.08 -5.70 2.62
CA THR A 122 9.17 -6.58 3.07
C THR A 122 10.34 -5.78 3.59
N ILE A 123 11.08 -6.37 4.52
CA ILE A 123 12.32 -5.85 5.05
C ILE A 123 13.47 -6.56 4.34
N ILE A 124 14.45 -5.81 3.83
CA ILE A 124 15.69 -6.34 3.26
C ILE A 124 16.88 -5.79 4.04
N LYS A 125 17.79 -6.66 4.44
CA LYS A 125 19.05 -6.28 5.07
C LYS A 125 20.03 -5.74 4.03
N ASP A 126 21.09 -5.09 4.52
CA ASP A 126 22.14 -4.58 3.64
C ASP A 126 22.72 -5.69 2.75
N GLY A 127 22.71 -5.45 1.44
CA GLY A 127 23.18 -6.38 0.44
C GLY A 127 22.19 -7.50 0.08
N GLU A 128 21.05 -7.61 0.76
CA GLU A 128 19.97 -8.53 0.40
C GLU A 128 19.09 -7.95 -0.70
N ARG A 129 18.39 -8.83 -1.41
CA ARG A 129 17.39 -8.48 -2.40
C ARG A 129 16.11 -9.27 -2.16
N ALA A 130 14.97 -8.65 -2.43
CA ALA A 130 13.69 -9.36 -2.47
C ALA A 130 13.58 -10.17 -3.76
N THR A 131 12.90 -11.32 -3.70
CA THR A 131 12.78 -12.24 -4.85
C THR A 131 11.33 -12.61 -5.17
N ALA A 132 10.40 -12.34 -4.28
CA ALA A 132 8.99 -12.69 -4.46
C ALA A 132 8.34 -11.93 -5.62
N LEU A 133 7.54 -12.64 -6.41
CA LEU A 133 6.64 -12.03 -7.39
C LEU A 133 5.43 -11.45 -6.64
N ALA A 134 5.56 -10.24 -6.12
CA ALA A 134 4.56 -9.59 -5.29
C ALA A 134 4.25 -8.18 -5.77
N GLY A 135 2.99 -7.78 -5.68
CA GLY A 135 2.50 -6.47 -6.09
C GLY A 135 1.23 -6.54 -6.93
N THR A 136 0.79 -5.39 -7.38
CA THR A 136 -0.31 -5.22 -8.33
C THR A 136 0.27 -5.02 -9.72
N LYS A 137 0.08 -5.96 -10.64
CA LYS A 137 0.78 -6.02 -11.94
C LYS A 137 0.90 -4.69 -12.68
N PRO A 138 -0.15 -3.87 -12.84
CA PRO A 138 -0.02 -2.59 -13.55
C PRO A 138 0.99 -1.59 -12.97
N TYR A 139 1.36 -1.76 -11.70
CA TYR A 139 2.27 -0.85 -10.97
C TYR A 139 3.64 -1.47 -10.67
N MET A 140 3.82 -2.76 -10.98
CA MET A 140 5.05 -3.49 -10.69
C MET A 140 6.17 -3.11 -11.65
N ALA A 141 7.39 -2.94 -11.11
CA ALA A 141 8.57 -2.63 -11.88
C ALA A 141 9.01 -3.80 -12.77
N PRO A 142 9.63 -3.53 -13.94
CA PRO A 142 10.08 -4.57 -14.86
C PRO A 142 11.02 -5.60 -14.23
N GLU A 143 11.92 -5.19 -13.34
CA GLU A 143 12.89 -6.07 -12.68
C GLU A 143 12.25 -7.08 -11.72
N ILE A 144 11.04 -6.85 -11.24
CA ILE A 144 10.29 -7.87 -10.45
C ILE A 144 9.96 -9.06 -11.35
N PHE A 145 9.45 -8.80 -12.54
CA PHE A 145 9.16 -9.84 -13.53
C PHE A 145 10.44 -10.51 -14.07
N GLN A 146 11.48 -9.71 -14.31
CA GLN A 146 12.78 -10.21 -14.76
C GLN A 146 13.40 -11.13 -13.70
N SER A 147 13.34 -10.77 -12.43
CA SER A 147 13.81 -11.60 -11.32
C SER A 147 13.09 -12.96 -11.28
N PHE A 148 11.77 -12.95 -11.48
CA PHE A 148 10.97 -14.18 -11.51
C PHE A 148 11.42 -15.12 -12.63
N VAL A 149 11.62 -14.61 -13.85
CA VAL A 149 12.06 -15.41 -15.01
C VAL A 149 13.51 -15.88 -14.86
N SER A 150 14.37 -15.08 -14.25
CA SER A 150 15.80 -15.40 -14.03
C SER A 150 16.06 -16.31 -12.84
N GLY A 151 15.03 -16.86 -12.21
CA GLY A 151 15.17 -17.75 -11.06
C GLY A 151 15.56 -17.06 -9.76
N GLY A 152 15.17 -15.79 -9.60
CA GLY A 152 15.28 -15.05 -8.32
C GLY A 152 16.57 -14.24 -8.16
N THR A 153 17.01 -13.54 -9.21
CA THR A 153 18.14 -12.59 -9.14
C THR A 153 17.89 -11.43 -8.17
N GLY A 154 16.61 -11.12 -7.91
CA GLY A 154 16.19 -10.18 -6.90
C GLY A 154 16.07 -8.73 -7.37
N TYR A 155 15.41 -7.93 -6.51
CA TYR A 155 15.17 -6.50 -6.67
C TYR A 155 15.27 -5.80 -5.32
N ALA A 156 15.33 -4.47 -5.33
CA ALA A 156 15.45 -3.68 -4.12
C ALA A 156 14.47 -2.46 -4.15
N PHE A 157 14.83 -1.38 -3.47
CA PHE A 157 13.96 -0.20 -3.24
C PHE A 157 13.50 0.49 -4.52
N GLU A 158 14.25 0.37 -5.61
CA GLU A 158 13.98 1.03 -6.91
C GLU A 158 12.60 0.68 -7.46
N VAL A 159 12.03 -0.48 -7.08
CA VAL A 159 10.69 -0.91 -7.52
C VAL A 159 9.59 0.02 -7.04
N ASP A 160 9.72 0.57 -5.84
CA ASP A 160 8.73 1.51 -5.28
C ASP A 160 8.74 2.86 -6.03
N TRP A 161 9.91 3.30 -6.49
CA TRP A 161 10.06 4.53 -7.28
C TRP A 161 9.45 4.39 -8.67
N TRP A 162 9.56 3.22 -9.30
CA TRP A 162 8.81 2.91 -10.51
C TRP A 162 7.31 3.00 -10.27
N SER A 163 6.80 2.35 -9.23
CA SER A 163 5.38 2.35 -8.88
C SER A 163 4.86 3.76 -8.58
N LEU A 164 5.68 4.61 -7.94
CA LEU A 164 5.38 6.03 -7.77
C LEU A 164 5.25 6.74 -9.13
N GLY A 165 6.16 6.51 -10.06
CA GLY A 165 6.11 7.06 -11.42
C GLY A 165 4.82 6.66 -12.17
N VAL A 166 4.43 5.40 -12.10
CA VAL A 166 3.17 4.90 -12.69
C VAL A 166 1.96 5.58 -12.04
N THR A 167 1.95 5.68 -10.72
CA THR A 167 0.87 6.30 -9.94
C THR A 167 0.70 7.78 -10.29
N ILE A 168 1.78 8.54 -10.30
CA ILE A 168 1.76 9.98 -10.64
C ILE A 168 1.30 10.19 -12.10
N PHE A 169 1.79 9.38 -13.02
CA PHE A 169 1.33 9.42 -14.41
C PHE A 169 -0.18 9.18 -14.52
N GLU A 170 -0.69 8.14 -13.84
CA GLU A 170 -2.12 7.80 -13.86
C GLU A 170 -2.98 8.89 -13.23
N VAL A 171 -2.58 9.43 -12.09
CA VAL A 171 -3.32 10.51 -11.40
C VAL A 171 -3.43 11.74 -12.28
N LEU A 172 -2.36 12.10 -12.99
CA LEU A 172 -2.36 13.27 -13.87
C LEU A 172 -3.07 13.01 -15.22
N ARG A 173 -2.91 11.82 -15.78
CA ARG A 173 -3.44 11.49 -17.11
C ARG A 173 -4.86 10.93 -17.09
N GLY A 174 -5.23 10.21 -16.03
CA GLY A 174 -6.47 9.44 -15.94
C GLY A 174 -6.35 7.99 -16.40
N TRP A 175 -5.18 7.58 -16.95
CA TRP A 175 -4.85 6.19 -17.29
C TRP A 175 -3.36 5.93 -17.12
N ARG A 176 -3.00 4.65 -17.04
CA ARG A 176 -1.62 4.20 -16.80
C ARG A 176 -0.72 4.36 -18.03
N PRO A 177 0.61 4.46 -17.83
CA PRO A 177 1.57 4.62 -18.93
C PRO A 177 1.68 3.38 -19.83
N TYR A 178 1.37 2.20 -19.29
CA TYR A 178 1.30 0.91 -20.01
C TYR A 178 -0.06 0.29 -19.79
N ASP A 179 -0.61 -0.32 -20.84
CA ASP A 179 -1.87 -1.08 -20.77
C ASP A 179 -1.58 -2.51 -20.27
N ILE A 180 -1.66 -2.68 -18.96
CA ILE A 180 -1.36 -3.93 -18.27
C ILE A 180 -2.57 -4.41 -17.49
N HIS A 181 -2.92 -5.69 -17.69
CA HIS A 181 -4.00 -6.38 -17.01
C HIS A 181 -3.47 -7.54 -16.17
N ALA A 182 -4.23 -7.94 -15.15
CA ALA A 182 -3.88 -9.06 -14.28
C ALA A 182 -3.69 -10.38 -15.04
N SER A 183 -4.36 -10.55 -16.19
CA SER A 183 -4.27 -11.72 -17.07
C SER A 183 -3.01 -11.77 -17.92
N ASN A 184 -2.22 -10.70 -18.04
CA ASN A 184 -0.99 -10.71 -18.81
C ASN A 184 0.02 -11.69 -18.21
N SER A 185 0.67 -12.50 -19.05
CA SER A 185 1.79 -13.33 -18.64
C SER A 185 3.05 -12.51 -18.36
N VAL A 186 3.95 -13.03 -17.54
CA VAL A 186 5.23 -12.38 -17.22
C VAL A 186 6.03 -12.11 -18.48
N GLU A 187 6.08 -13.06 -19.40
CA GLU A 187 6.81 -12.96 -20.67
C GLU A 187 6.24 -11.84 -21.55
N SER A 188 4.90 -11.73 -21.62
CA SER A 188 4.24 -10.66 -22.38
C SER A 188 4.51 -9.28 -21.81
N LEU A 189 4.62 -9.16 -20.48
CA LEU A 189 4.97 -7.91 -19.80
C LEU A 189 6.42 -7.49 -20.06
N LEU A 190 7.36 -8.44 -20.00
CA LEU A 190 8.77 -8.16 -20.33
C LEU A 190 8.94 -7.72 -21.78
N GLN A 191 8.19 -8.33 -22.72
CA GLN A 191 8.16 -7.90 -24.11
C GLN A 191 7.56 -6.49 -24.24
N LEU A 192 6.48 -6.17 -23.52
CA LEU A 192 5.85 -4.84 -23.50
C LEU A 192 6.86 -3.77 -23.09
N PHE A 193 7.59 -3.96 -21.99
CA PHE A 193 8.58 -3.00 -21.50
C PHE A 193 9.77 -2.81 -22.45
N SER A 194 10.09 -3.80 -23.27
CA SER A 194 11.18 -3.72 -24.26
C SER A 194 10.75 -3.06 -25.57
N THR A 195 9.47 -3.05 -25.91
CA THR A 195 8.98 -2.65 -27.25
C THR A 195 8.12 -1.38 -27.22
N VAL A 196 7.46 -1.08 -26.12
CA VAL A 196 6.55 0.06 -26.00
C VAL A 196 7.20 1.21 -25.25
N SER A 197 7.13 2.41 -25.82
CA SER A 197 7.55 3.64 -25.19
C SER A 197 6.39 4.38 -24.56
N VAL A 198 6.57 4.92 -23.37
CA VAL A 198 5.56 5.72 -22.68
C VAL A 198 5.24 6.99 -23.49
N GLN A 199 3.95 7.25 -23.68
CA GLN A 199 3.46 8.44 -24.38
C GLN A 199 3.06 9.52 -23.36
N TYR A 200 3.84 10.60 -23.33
CA TYR A 200 3.58 11.75 -22.45
C TYR A 200 2.69 12.77 -23.16
N CYS A 201 1.86 13.47 -22.39
CA CYS A 201 1.03 14.52 -22.93
C CYS A 201 1.88 15.75 -23.31
N SER A 202 1.67 16.27 -24.52
CA SER A 202 2.42 17.45 -25.01
C SER A 202 2.11 18.74 -24.26
N SER A 203 0.98 18.78 -23.53
CA SER A 203 0.59 19.93 -22.71
C SER A 203 1.26 19.97 -21.35
N TRP A 204 1.88 18.86 -20.91
CA TRP A 204 2.57 18.82 -19.62
C TRP A 204 3.88 19.61 -19.63
N HIS A 205 4.21 20.16 -18.49
CA HIS A 205 5.48 20.86 -18.32
C HIS A 205 6.67 19.94 -18.65
N LYS A 206 7.62 20.44 -19.42
CA LYS A 206 8.76 19.63 -19.91
C LYS A 206 9.58 19.01 -18.78
N ASP A 207 9.75 19.73 -17.69
CA ASP A 207 10.53 19.26 -16.54
C ASP A 207 9.78 18.16 -15.77
N LEU A 208 8.44 18.21 -15.71
CA LEU A 208 7.64 17.12 -15.17
C LEU A 208 7.77 15.86 -16.02
N VAL A 209 7.68 15.99 -17.34
CA VAL A 209 7.88 14.86 -18.26
C VAL A 209 9.29 14.28 -18.10
N SER A 210 10.31 15.12 -17.98
CA SER A 210 11.69 14.67 -17.74
C SER A 210 11.81 13.87 -16.43
N LEU A 211 11.18 14.34 -15.34
CA LEU A 211 11.16 13.64 -14.06
C LEU A 211 10.43 12.30 -14.14
N LEU A 212 9.25 12.26 -14.76
CA LEU A 212 8.51 11.01 -14.97
C LEU A 212 9.31 9.99 -15.78
N ARG A 213 10.06 10.43 -16.80
CA ARG A 213 10.97 9.55 -17.56
C ARG A 213 12.07 8.95 -16.67
N LYS A 214 12.60 9.72 -15.72
CA LYS A 214 13.60 9.23 -14.76
C LYS A 214 13.03 8.20 -13.78
N LEU A 215 11.78 8.35 -13.36
CA LEU A 215 11.08 7.36 -12.52
C LEU A 215 10.67 6.11 -13.34
N LEU A 216 10.23 6.29 -14.57
CA LEU A 216 9.80 5.22 -15.48
C LEU A 216 10.95 4.69 -16.37
N THR A 217 12.16 4.74 -15.87
CA THR A 217 13.33 4.12 -16.52
C THR A 217 13.34 2.62 -16.23
N VAL A 218 13.34 1.81 -17.29
CA VAL A 218 13.26 0.33 -17.20
C VAL A 218 14.45 -0.25 -16.44
N ASN A 219 15.66 0.24 -16.71
CA ASN A 219 16.85 -0.18 -15.97
C ASN A 219 16.86 0.46 -14.57
N PRO A 220 16.78 -0.32 -13.49
CA PRO A 220 16.76 0.22 -12.13
C PRO A 220 18.03 0.98 -11.75
N GLU A 221 19.19 0.67 -12.33
CA GLU A 221 20.45 1.37 -12.05
C GLU A 221 20.44 2.83 -12.55
N HIS A 222 19.63 3.14 -13.54
CA HIS A 222 19.51 4.48 -14.12
C HIS A 222 18.24 5.21 -13.67
N ARG A 223 17.38 4.54 -12.91
CA ARG A 223 16.12 5.09 -12.39
C ARG A 223 16.39 6.03 -11.22
N PHE A 224 15.62 7.10 -11.14
CA PHE A 224 15.56 7.88 -9.89
C PHE A 224 14.96 7.03 -8.77
N SER A 225 15.71 6.90 -7.67
CA SER A 225 15.39 5.98 -6.57
C SER A 225 15.84 6.50 -5.20
N SER A 226 15.92 7.82 -5.03
CA SER A 226 16.27 8.45 -3.76
C SER A 226 15.78 9.90 -3.70
N LEU A 227 15.66 10.44 -2.48
CA LEU A 227 15.43 11.86 -2.28
C LEU A 227 16.52 12.71 -2.96
N ALA A 228 17.80 12.32 -2.86
CA ALA A 228 18.89 13.01 -3.50
C ALA A 228 18.74 13.10 -5.02
N HIS A 229 18.29 12.01 -5.68
CA HIS A 229 17.98 12.05 -7.10
C HIS A 229 16.82 13.02 -7.41
N MET A 230 15.75 12.98 -6.63
CA MET A 230 14.60 13.85 -6.82
C MET A 230 14.96 15.34 -6.66
N GLN A 231 15.84 15.67 -5.73
CA GLN A 231 16.33 17.02 -5.52
C GLN A 231 17.15 17.58 -6.70
N THR A 232 17.70 16.72 -7.54
CA THR A 232 18.40 17.15 -8.78
C THR A 232 17.45 17.49 -9.92
N ALA A 233 16.18 17.12 -9.85
CA ALA A 233 15.22 17.37 -10.91
C ALA A 233 14.87 18.85 -11.01
N PRO A 234 14.98 19.49 -12.20
CA PRO A 234 14.60 20.89 -12.39
C PRO A 234 13.17 21.20 -11.99
N TYR A 235 12.24 20.25 -12.17
CA TYR A 235 10.83 20.39 -11.79
C TYR A 235 10.63 20.62 -10.29
N LEU A 236 11.56 20.14 -9.45
CA LEU A 236 11.52 20.24 -8.00
C LEU A 236 12.56 21.22 -7.42
N SER A 237 13.19 22.04 -8.26
CA SER A 237 14.27 22.94 -7.86
C SER A 237 13.85 24.05 -6.88
N ASP A 238 12.57 24.41 -6.89
CA ASP A 238 11.97 25.43 -6.02
C ASP A 238 11.35 24.85 -4.73
N VAL A 239 11.41 23.53 -4.54
CA VAL A 239 10.77 22.85 -3.40
C VAL A 239 11.56 23.11 -2.13
N ASN A 240 10.86 23.62 -1.11
CA ASN A 240 11.34 23.63 0.27
C ASN A 240 10.91 22.33 0.95
N TRP A 241 11.82 21.37 1.06
CA TRP A 241 11.55 20.03 1.57
C TRP A 241 11.17 20.02 3.05
N ASP A 242 11.69 20.95 3.85
CA ASP A 242 11.29 21.10 5.26
C ASP A 242 9.83 21.57 5.35
N ALA A 243 9.43 22.52 4.50
CA ALA A 243 8.05 22.98 4.43
C ALA A 243 7.09 21.87 3.96
N VAL A 244 7.54 21.00 3.04
CA VAL A 244 6.78 19.80 2.63
C VAL A 244 6.58 18.88 3.83
N TYR A 245 7.65 18.53 4.52
CA TYR A 245 7.60 17.66 5.70
C TYR A 245 6.68 18.19 6.80
N GLU A 246 6.69 19.49 7.02
CA GLU A 246 5.85 20.17 8.00
C GLU A 246 4.41 20.43 7.52
N LYS A 247 4.04 19.96 6.33
CA LYS A 247 2.74 20.20 5.67
C LYS A 247 2.37 21.69 5.53
N LYS A 248 3.35 22.54 5.35
CA LYS A 248 3.18 23.98 5.09
C LYS A 248 2.95 24.32 3.62
N THR A 249 3.19 23.39 2.72
CA THR A 249 2.89 23.51 1.30
C THR A 249 1.40 23.34 1.08
N GLU A 250 0.77 24.25 0.34
CA GLU A 250 -0.64 24.12 -0.01
C GLU A 250 -0.85 22.89 -0.89
N ALA A 251 -1.85 22.08 -0.55
CA ALA A 251 -2.31 21.00 -1.39
C ALA A 251 -3.03 21.56 -2.62
N GLY A 252 -2.67 21.10 -3.81
CA GLY A 252 -3.33 21.53 -5.06
C GLY A 252 -4.75 20.99 -5.25
N PHE A 253 -5.15 20.04 -4.41
CA PHE A 253 -6.49 19.48 -4.33
C PHE A 253 -6.87 19.25 -2.87
N VAL A 254 -8.03 19.75 -2.48
CA VAL A 254 -8.57 19.56 -1.12
C VAL A 254 -9.89 18.82 -1.23
N PRO A 255 -10.05 17.65 -0.57
CA PRO A 255 -11.30 16.92 -0.57
C PRO A 255 -12.47 17.75 0.00
N ASN A 256 -13.66 17.57 -0.55
CA ASN A 256 -14.82 18.33 -0.11
C ASN A 256 -15.23 17.94 1.31
N LYS A 257 -15.21 18.88 2.23
CA LYS A 257 -15.63 18.67 3.63
C LYS A 257 -17.14 18.37 3.70
N GLY A 258 -17.51 17.37 4.49
CA GLY A 258 -18.90 16.98 4.67
C GLY A 258 -19.44 15.92 3.70
N ARG A 259 -18.58 15.35 2.84
CA ARG A 259 -18.86 14.15 2.06
C ARG A 259 -18.05 12.97 2.57
N LEU A 260 -18.65 11.78 2.55
CA LEU A 260 -17.91 10.54 2.67
C LEU A 260 -17.10 10.34 1.36
N HIS A 261 -15.78 10.17 1.50
CA HIS A 261 -14.86 9.91 0.40
C HIS A 261 -14.47 8.44 0.35
N CYS A 262 -15.48 7.57 0.33
CA CYS A 262 -15.36 6.13 0.17
C CYS A 262 -16.49 5.63 -0.74
N ASP A 263 -16.32 4.45 -1.30
CA ASP A 263 -17.43 3.77 -1.97
C ASP A 263 -18.29 3.07 -0.91
N PRO A 264 -19.49 3.59 -0.56
CA PRO A 264 -20.32 2.99 0.48
C PRO A 264 -20.80 1.58 0.10
N THR A 265 -20.78 1.23 -1.18
CA THR A 265 -21.15 -0.11 -1.64
C THR A 265 -20.05 -1.12 -1.30
N PHE A 266 -18.79 -0.75 -1.50
CA PHE A 266 -17.63 -1.58 -1.18
C PHE A 266 -17.50 -1.78 0.35
N GLU A 267 -17.61 -0.70 1.12
CA GLU A 267 -17.60 -0.78 2.59
C GLU A 267 -18.81 -1.53 3.16
N LEU A 268 -19.99 -1.37 2.54
CA LEU A 268 -21.18 -2.13 2.89
C LEU A 268 -21.05 -3.62 2.52
N GLU A 269 -20.39 -3.96 1.42
CA GLU A 269 -20.11 -5.36 1.07
C GLU A 269 -19.14 -6.00 2.05
N GLU A 270 -18.07 -5.32 2.46
CA GLU A 270 -17.20 -5.79 3.54
C GLU A 270 -17.96 -5.88 4.88
N MET A 271 -18.77 -4.89 5.22
CA MET A 271 -19.66 -4.91 6.38
C MET A 271 -20.75 -5.99 6.30
N ILE A 272 -21.26 -6.32 5.11
CA ILE A 272 -22.28 -7.36 4.90
C ILE A 272 -21.65 -8.75 4.93
N LEU A 273 -20.46 -8.93 4.39
CA LEU A 273 -19.68 -10.17 4.53
C LEU A 273 -19.31 -10.43 6.01
N GLU A 274 -19.13 -9.37 6.78
CA GLU A 274 -18.94 -9.40 8.23
C GLU A 274 -20.23 -9.11 9.03
N SER A 275 -21.40 -9.27 8.45
CA SER A 275 -22.73 -8.83 8.94
C SER A 275 -23.16 -9.35 10.32
N ARG A 276 -22.23 -9.44 11.29
CA ARG A 276 -22.55 -9.83 12.68
C ARG A 276 -21.83 -8.90 13.64
N PRO A 277 -22.58 -7.98 14.31
CA PRO A 277 -22.01 -7.14 15.34
C PRO A 277 -21.23 -8.00 16.37
N LEU A 278 -20.02 -7.56 16.73
CA LEU A 278 -19.10 -8.25 17.65
C LEU A 278 -19.78 -8.82 18.90
N HIS A 279 -20.79 -8.13 19.44
CA HIS A 279 -21.51 -8.55 20.64
C HIS A 279 -22.55 -9.70 20.44
N LYS A 280 -22.88 -10.06 19.19
CA LYS A 280 -23.81 -11.19 18.89
C LYS A 280 -23.08 -12.51 18.57
N LYS A 281 -21.76 -12.49 18.38
CA LYS A 281 -20.97 -13.70 18.06
C LYS A 281 -20.92 -14.70 19.21
N LYS A 282 -20.84 -14.27 20.48
CA LYS A 282 -20.78 -15.16 21.66
C LYS A 282 -21.90 -16.20 21.77
N LYS A 283 -23.10 -15.88 21.30
CA LYS A 283 -24.24 -16.81 21.38
C LYS A 283 -24.29 -17.88 20.27
N ARG A 284 -23.54 -17.72 19.18
CA ARG A 284 -23.55 -18.62 18.03
C ARG A 284 -22.48 -19.70 18.10
N LEU A 285 -21.31 -19.39 18.63
CA LEU A 285 -20.23 -20.38 18.88
C LEU A 285 -20.66 -21.44 19.86
N ALA A 286 -21.40 -21.08 20.92
CA ALA A 286 -21.99 -22.05 21.84
C ALA A 286 -23.02 -23.01 21.18
N LYS A 287 -23.62 -22.59 20.04
CA LYS A 287 -24.62 -23.38 19.32
C LYS A 287 -24.03 -24.28 18.22
N ASN A 288 -22.85 -23.91 17.67
CA ASN A 288 -22.16 -24.73 16.68
C ASN A 288 -21.33 -25.85 17.32
N ARG A 289 -20.83 -25.67 18.56
CA ARG A 289 -20.16 -26.75 19.34
C ARG A 289 -21.01 -27.99 19.61
N SER A 290 -22.33 -27.94 19.37
CA SER A 290 -23.24 -29.03 19.64
C SER A 290 -23.69 -29.83 18.41
N ARG A 291 -23.14 -29.59 17.21
CA ARG A 291 -23.69 -30.14 15.96
C ARG A 291 -22.81 -31.05 15.11
N ASP A 292 -21.49 -31.15 15.37
CA ASP A 292 -20.62 -32.01 14.54
C ASP A 292 -19.86 -33.04 15.36
N ASN A 293 -20.31 -34.29 15.23
CA ASN A 293 -19.67 -35.48 15.74
C ASN A 293 -19.29 -36.43 14.58
N SER A 294 -18.40 -35.98 13.67
CA SER A 294 -17.75 -36.89 12.72
C SER A 294 -16.24 -36.91 12.94
N LYS A 295 -15.58 -38.05 12.74
CA LYS A 295 -14.12 -38.21 13.03
C LYS A 295 -13.23 -37.35 12.18
N ASP A 296 -13.65 -36.96 10.96
CA ASP A 296 -12.88 -36.06 10.09
C ASP A 296 -12.96 -34.62 10.57
N SER A 297 -14.09 -34.16 11.13
CA SER A 297 -14.24 -32.83 11.70
C SER A 297 -13.44 -32.63 13.00
N GLN A 298 -13.05 -33.69 13.66
CA GLN A 298 -12.27 -33.61 14.91
C GLN A 298 -10.80 -33.26 14.64
N SER A 299 -10.20 -33.83 13.60
CA SER A 299 -8.81 -33.53 13.21
C SER A 299 -8.66 -32.11 12.62
N GLU A 300 -9.66 -31.64 11.87
CA GLU A 300 -9.69 -30.25 11.37
C GLU A 300 -9.90 -29.24 12.51
N ASN A 301 -10.76 -29.57 13.48
CA ASN A 301 -10.97 -28.73 14.66
C ASN A 301 -9.74 -28.67 15.56
N ASP A 302 -9.01 -29.79 15.74
CA ASP A 302 -7.78 -29.82 16.52
C ASP A 302 -6.67 -28.97 15.86
N TYR A 303 -6.50 -29.06 14.53
CA TYR A 303 -5.58 -28.24 13.77
C TYR A 303 -5.93 -26.74 13.86
N LEU A 304 -7.20 -26.40 13.67
CA LEU A 304 -7.64 -25.00 13.78
C LEU A 304 -7.40 -24.45 15.19
N GLN A 305 -7.65 -25.26 16.22
CA GLN A 305 -7.42 -24.86 17.61
C GLN A 305 -5.93 -24.60 17.87
N GLU A 306 -5.03 -25.45 17.37
CA GLU A 306 -3.58 -25.26 17.45
C GLU A 306 -3.13 -23.97 16.74
N CYS A 307 -3.65 -23.71 15.53
CA CYS A 307 -3.37 -22.46 14.81
C CYS A 307 -3.87 -21.21 15.57
N LEU A 308 -5.06 -21.28 16.19
CA LEU A 308 -5.61 -20.19 17.00
C LEU A 308 -4.73 -19.90 18.23
N GLU A 309 -4.21 -20.93 18.87
CA GLU A 309 -3.30 -20.80 20.01
C GLU A 309 -1.98 -20.14 19.60
N VAL A 310 -1.43 -20.52 18.44
CA VAL A 310 -0.21 -19.87 17.88
C VAL A 310 -0.49 -18.40 17.59
N VAL A 311 -1.60 -18.08 16.94
CA VAL A 311 -1.98 -16.67 16.68
C VAL A 311 -2.12 -15.88 17.96
N GLN A 312 -2.75 -16.48 18.98
CA GLN A 312 -2.93 -15.86 20.31
C GLN A 312 -1.59 -15.55 21.00
N GLN A 313 -0.59 -16.41 20.84
CA GLN A 313 0.74 -16.28 21.48
C GLN A 313 1.66 -15.33 20.70
N GLU A 314 1.62 -15.36 19.37
CA GLU A 314 2.56 -14.65 18.51
C GLU A 314 2.08 -13.26 18.10
N PHE A 315 0.78 -12.94 18.22
CA PHE A 315 0.27 -11.63 17.88
C PHE A 315 0.82 -10.56 18.83
N MET A 316 1.52 -9.57 18.26
CA MET A 316 2.17 -8.53 19.05
C MET A 316 1.16 -7.47 19.54
N ILE A 317 1.23 -7.20 20.84
CA ILE A 317 0.50 -6.09 21.47
C ILE A 317 1.41 -4.86 21.46
N PHE A 318 0.92 -3.79 20.87
CA PHE A 318 1.66 -2.55 20.67
C PHE A 318 0.90 -1.35 21.23
N ASN A 319 1.64 -0.40 21.78
CA ASN A 319 1.12 0.88 22.26
C ASN A 319 2.17 1.97 22.05
N ARG A 320 1.91 2.88 21.12
CA ARG A 320 2.85 3.96 20.75
C ARG A 320 3.00 5.03 21.85
N GLU A 321 2.05 5.17 22.75
CA GLU A 321 2.08 6.18 23.84
C GLU A 321 2.92 5.74 25.05
N LYS A 322 3.42 4.50 25.06
CA LYS A 322 4.30 3.96 26.08
C LYS A 322 5.72 3.86 25.60
#